data_bb61639c39ef51c0995b8e9fb7133c16
#
_entry.id   bb61639c39ef51c0995b8e9fb7133c16
#
_cell.length_a   1.000
_cell.length_b   1.000
_cell.length_c   1.000
_cell.angle_alpha   90.00
_cell.angle_beta   90.00
_cell.angle_gamma   90.00
#
_symmetry.space_group_name_H-M   'P 1'
#
loop_
_entity.id
_entity.type
_entity.pdbx_description
1 polymer ?
#
loop_
_entity_poly.entity_id
_entity_poly.type
_entity_poly.pdbx_seq_one_letter_code
_entity_poly.pdbx_strand_id
1 'polypeptide(L)'
;MVALALIATVAHAEKVVGTFIMSGEEQDVEADYSDGTLQIYFDVFGEYTGEKVMMSIAGEENILEFIEKLEYCKSKFVEWERIALQNNVVDYSKKFDVTFPRVELWWKGSSDWYSSFEGEYFKPLFFIDDEGEISFIAGGEVSDWNNEYIDQKWYVILQDASEIDSLIAAINPSRVISVLTRKDTLDALFQ
;
A
#
# COMPACT_ATOMS: atom_id res chain seq x y z
N MET A 1 42.47 7.16 2.25
CA MET A 1 41.39 7.66 3.13
C MET A 1 40.13 7.00 2.67
N VAL A 2 39.71 5.91 3.37
CA VAL A 2 38.52 5.15 3.03
C VAL A 2 37.39 5.80 3.83
N ALA A 3 36.45 6.42 3.10
CA ALA A 3 35.24 6.94 3.74
C ALA A 3 34.34 5.76 4.09
N LEU A 4 34.23 5.46 5.39
CA LEU A 4 33.23 4.56 5.92
C LEU A 4 31.88 5.29 5.76
N ALA A 5 31.07 4.84 4.82
CA ALA A 5 29.66 5.20 4.78
C ALA A 5 29.01 4.53 6.00
N LEU A 6 28.67 5.32 7.01
CA LEU A 6 27.81 4.90 8.09
C LEU A 6 26.42 4.69 7.47
N ILE A 7 26.05 3.44 7.18
CA ILE A 7 24.66 3.09 6.90
C ILE A 7 23.97 3.16 8.27
N ALA A 8 23.32 4.27 8.53
CA ALA A 8 22.41 4.38 9.64
C ALA A 8 21.24 3.44 9.31
N THR A 9 21.24 2.25 9.91
CA THR A 9 20.02 1.46 10.02
C THR A 9 19.07 2.25 10.90
N VAL A 10 18.22 3.05 10.28
CA VAL A 10 17.12 3.69 10.98
C VAL A 10 16.21 2.55 11.41
N ALA A 11 16.25 2.21 12.69
CA ALA A 11 15.22 1.40 13.30
C ALA A 11 13.95 2.26 13.24
N HIS A 12 13.14 2.08 12.20
CA HIS A 12 11.82 2.70 12.13
C HIS A 12 10.99 2.12 13.28
N ALA A 13 10.73 2.92 14.27
CA ALA A 13 9.68 2.64 15.23
C ALA A 13 8.34 3.02 14.55
N GLU A 14 7.99 2.21 13.56
CA GLU A 14 6.72 2.35 12.84
C GLU A 14 5.60 2.18 13.85
N LYS A 15 4.69 3.15 13.89
CA LYS A 15 3.54 3.12 14.79
C LYS A 15 2.31 2.73 13.98
N VAL A 16 1.64 1.64 14.34
CA VAL A 16 0.33 1.30 13.80
C VAL A 16 -0.64 2.46 14.07
N VAL A 17 -1.15 3.06 13.01
CA VAL A 17 -2.03 4.24 13.04
C VAL A 17 -3.47 3.92 12.63
N GLY A 18 -3.70 2.74 12.10
CA GLY A 18 -5.01 2.26 11.69
C GLY A 18 -4.93 0.92 10.99
N THR A 19 -6.07 0.47 10.53
CA THR A 19 -6.21 -0.76 9.74
C THR A 19 -7.16 -0.52 8.58
N PHE A 20 -7.08 -1.35 7.55
CA PHE A 20 -8.03 -1.43 6.43
C PHE A 20 -8.35 -2.88 6.13
N ILE A 21 -9.38 -3.12 5.33
CA ILE A 21 -9.78 -4.47 4.92
C ILE A 21 -9.25 -4.74 3.51
N MET A 22 -8.62 -5.90 3.33
CA MET A 22 -8.14 -6.40 2.05
C MET A 22 -8.48 -7.89 1.92
N SER A 23 -9.28 -8.25 0.94
CA SER A 23 -9.80 -9.62 0.77
C SER A 23 -10.51 -10.17 2.02
N GLY A 24 -11.26 -9.32 2.71
CA GLY A 24 -11.99 -9.69 3.93
C GLY A 24 -11.12 -9.77 5.20
N GLU A 25 -9.81 -9.54 5.11
CA GLU A 25 -8.87 -9.59 6.23
C GLU A 25 -8.41 -8.19 6.63
N GLU A 26 -8.19 -7.99 7.94
CA GLU A 26 -7.68 -6.73 8.48
C GLU A 26 -6.17 -6.64 8.24
N GLN A 27 -5.72 -5.52 7.65
CA GLN A 27 -4.32 -5.23 7.35
C GLN A 27 -3.90 -3.96 8.10
N ASP A 28 -2.67 -3.94 8.61
CA ASP A 28 -2.13 -2.80 9.34
C ASP A 28 -1.76 -1.64 8.41
N VAL A 29 -1.96 -0.43 8.95
CA VAL A 29 -1.38 0.81 8.42
C VAL A 29 -0.46 1.39 9.48
N GLU A 30 0.80 1.52 9.13
CA GLU A 30 1.85 2.08 9.95
C GLU A 30 2.27 3.45 9.39
N ALA A 31 2.77 4.34 10.23
CA ALA A 31 3.26 5.62 9.75
C ALA A 31 4.42 6.13 10.61
N ASP A 32 5.25 6.95 9.95
CA ASP A 32 6.29 7.75 10.56
C ASP A 32 6.18 9.21 10.08
N TYR A 33 6.58 10.14 10.94
CA TYR A 33 6.68 11.56 10.61
C TYR A 33 8.06 12.05 11.01
N SER A 34 8.99 12.02 10.07
CA SER A 34 10.37 12.41 10.28
C SER A 34 10.82 13.48 9.29
N ASP A 35 11.65 14.40 9.75
CA ASP A 35 12.22 15.51 8.96
C ASP A 35 11.15 16.34 8.21
N GLY A 36 9.94 16.45 8.79
CA GLY A 36 8.83 17.18 8.17
C GLY A 36 8.11 16.42 7.06
N THR A 37 8.41 15.13 6.87
CA THR A 37 7.79 14.28 5.86
C THR A 37 6.98 13.18 6.53
N LEU A 38 5.70 13.10 6.17
CA LEU A 38 4.85 11.96 6.51
C LEU A 38 5.16 10.81 5.56
N GLN A 39 5.43 9.63 6.10
CA GLN A 39 5.49 8.39 5.36
C GLN A 39 4.48 7.41 5.92
N ILE A 40 3.66 6.83 5.07
CA ILE A 40 2.65 5.83 5.42
C ILE A 40 3.06 4.51 4.78
N TYR A 41 2.94 3.44 5.56
CA TYR A 41 3.15 2.06 5.14
C TYR A 41 1.85 1.30 5.35
N PHE A 42 1.50 0.44 4.43
CA PHE A 42 0.37 -0.46 4.60
C PHE A 42 0.71 -1.86 4.08
N ASP A 43 0.23 -2.86 4.79
CA ASP A 43 0.50 -4.25 4.46
C ASP A 43 -0.15 -4.62 3.13
N VAL A 44 0.58 -5.40 2.35
CA VAL A 44 0.12 -5.99 1.09
C VAL A 44 0.46 -7.48 1.09
N PHE A 45 -0.19 -8.28 0.24
CA PHE A 45 0.15 -9.68 0.13
C PHE A 45 1.50 -9.88 -0.56
N GLY A 46 2.32 -10.80 -0.03
CA GLY A 46 3.50 -11.34 -0.67
C GLY A 46 3.19 -12.57 -1.54
N GLU A 47 4.22 -13.22 -2.07
CA GLU A 47 4.08 -14.46 -2.85
C GLU A 47 3.62 -15.63 -1.97
N TYR A 48 4.08 -15.68 -0.71
CA TYR A 48 3.76 -16.75 0.22
C TYR A 48 3.03 -16.24 1.45
N THR A 49 2.18 -17.09 1.99
CA THR A 49 1.43 -16.76 3.22
C THR A 49 2.39 -16.49 4.39
N GLY A 50 2.17 -15.37 5.06
CA GLY A 50 2.95 -14.97 6.24
C GLY A 50 4.20 -14.14 5.94
N GLU A 51 4.46 -13.79 4.69
CA GLU A 51 5.46 -12.79 4.35
C GLU A 51 5.00 -11.40 4.79
N LYS A 52 5.89 -10.65 5.42
CA LYS A 52 5.65 -9.23 5.70
C LYS A 52 6.12 -8.43 4.49
N VAL A 53 5.17 -7.93 3.74
CA VAL A 53 5.38 -7.03 2.60
C VAL A 53 4.56 -5.77 2.84
N MET A 54 5.17 -4.62 2.66
CA MET A 54 4.51 -3.32 2.85
C MET A 54 4.70 -2.45 1.63
N MET A 55 3.69 -1.67 1.32
CA MET A 55 3.78 -0.58 0.36
C MET A 55 3.86 0.74 1.11
N SER A 56 4.75 1.63 0.69
CA SER A 56 4.87 2.95 1.30
C SER A 56 4.66 4.09 0.32
N ILE A 57 4.13 5.20 0.85
CA ILE A 57 3.96 6.46 0.15
C ILE A 57 4.51 7.57 1.03
N ALA A 58 5.45 8.35 0.50
CA ALA A 58 6.08 9.45 1.21
C ALA A 58 5.55 10.82 0.72
N GLY A 59 5.30 11.72 1.67
CA GLY A 59 4.83 13.09 1.44
C GLY A 59 3.30 13.21 1.38
N GLU A 60 2.76 14.19 2.13
CA GLU A 60 1.31 14.42 2.20
C GLU A 60 0.68 14.65 0.83
N GLU A 61 1.37 15.37 -0.07
CA GLU A 61 0.89 15.65 -1.42
C GLU A 61 0.73 14.37 -2.24
N ASN A 62 1.72 13.48 -2.21
CA ASN A 62 1.67 12.18 -2.90
C ASN A 62 0.58 11.27 -2.32
N ILE A 63 0.40 11.29 -0.99
CA ILE A 63 -0.65 10.51 -0.33
C ILE A 63 -2.03 11.01 -0.75
N LEU A 64 -2.24 12.33 -0.77
CA LEU A 64 -3.51 12.92 -1.22
C LEU A 64 -3.77 12.64 -2.70
N GLU A 65 -2.74 12.71 -3.55
CA GLU A 65 -2.86 12.32 -4.96
C GLU A 65 -3.22 10.84 -5.09
N PHE A 66 -2.58 9.96 -4.32
CA PHE A 66 -2.90 8.53 -4.33
C PHE A 66 -4.36 8.27 -3.94
N ILE A 67 -4.87 8.96 -2.91
CA ILE A 67 -6.27 8.90 -2.49
C ILE A 67 -7.20 9.39 -3.62
N GLU A 68 -6.89 10.51 -4.27
CA GLU A 68 -7.69 11.01 -5.40
C GLU A 68 -7.81 9.97 -6.53
N LYS A 69 -6.70 9.28 -6.85
CA LYS A 69 -6.70 8.23 -7.88
C LYS A 69 -7.49 6.99 -7.42
N LEU A 70 -7.43 6.61 -6.14
CA LEU A 70 -8.27 5.54 -5.60
C LEU A 70 -9.76 5.88 -5.67
N GLU A 71 -10.16 7.12 -5.35
CA GLU A 71 -11.55 7.57 -5.48
C GLU A 71 -12.05 7.51 -6.94
N TYR A 72 -11.21 7.91 -7.89
CA TYR A 72 -11.51 7.74 -9.32
C TYR A 72 -11.71 6.26 -9.68
N CYS A 73 -10.77 5.39 -9.27
CA CYS A 73 -10.85 3.96 -9.53
C CYS A 73 -12.10 3.35 -8.89
N LYS A 74 -12.44 3.70 -7.64
CA LYS A 74 -13.64 3.25 -6.95
C LYS A 74 -14.91 3.61 -7.75
N SER A 75 -14.99 4.85 -8.22
CA SER A 75 -16.13 5.30 -9.03
C SER A 75 -16.30 4.45 -10.31
N LYS A 76 -15.19 4.13 -10.97
CA LYS A 76 -15.17 3.26 -12.16
C LYS A 76 -15.43 1.80 -11.82
N PHE A 77 -14.92 1.32 -10.70
CA PHE A 77 -15.15 -0.03 -10.21
C PHE A 77 -16.66 -0.29 -10.04
N VAL A 78 -17.36 0.56 -9.32
CA VAL A 78 -18.82 0.46 -9.11
C VAL A 78 -19.60 0.53 -10.43
N GLU A 79 -19.19 1.40 -11.37
CA GLU A 79 -19.80 1.48 -12.70
C GLU A 79 -19.63 0.17 -13.47
N TRP A 80 -18.42 -0.38 -13.51
CA TRP A 80 -18.08 -1.58 -14.29
C TRP A 80 -18.61 -2.86 -13.64
N GLU A 81 -18.59 -2.94 -12.31
CA GLU A 81 -19.23 -4.03 -11.55
C GLU A 81 -20.72 -4.16 -11.92
N ARG A 82 -21.46 -3.05 -11.87
CA ARG A 82 -22.87 -3.04 -12.27
C ARG A 82 -23.07 -3.53 -13.72
N ILE A 83 -22.21 -3.11 -14.66
CA ILE A 83 -22.27 -3.53 -16.06
C ILE A 83 -21.95 -5.04 -16.17
N ALA A 84 -20.93 -5.50 -15.48
CA ALA A 84 -20.51 -6.91 -15.49
C ALA A 84 -21.61 -7.84 -14.97
N LEU A 85 -22.20 -7.49 -13.81
CA LEU A 85 -23.29 -8.26 -13.22
C LEU A 85 -24.53 -8.30 -14.12
N GLN A 86 -24.90 -7.18 -14.78
CA GLN A 86 -26.03 -7.12 -15.69
C GLN A 86 -25.84 -7.99 -16.94
N ASN A 87 -24.61 -8.25 -17.35
CA ASN A 87 -24.28 -8.98 -18.59
C ASN A 87 -23.66 -10.36 -18.33
N ASN A 88 -23.56 -10.80 -17.06
CA ASN A 88 -22.94 -12.05 -16.65
C ASN A 88 -21.52 -12.22 -17.25
N VAL A 89 -20.71 -11.17 -17.14
CA VAL A 89 -19.34 -11.16 -17.66
C VAL A 89 -18.46 -12.01 -16.75
N VAL A 90 -17.63 -12.87 -17.31
CA VAL A 90 -16.60 -13.67 -16.65
C VAL A 90 -15.29 -13.58 -17.42
N ASP A 91 -14.17 -13.93 -16.78
CA ASP A 91 -12.82 -13.97 -17.38
C ASP A 91 -12.49 -12.66 -18.13
N TYR A 92 -12.50 -11.55 -17.39
CA TYR A 92 -12.29 -10.24 -17.97
C TYR A 92 -11.40 -9.35 -17.11
N SER A 93 -10.58 -8.55 -17.75
CA SER A 93 -9.80 -7.53 -17.05
C SER A 93 -9.77 -6.21 -17.82
N LYS A 94 -9.72 -5.11 -17.07
CA LYS A 94 -9.64 -3.77 -17.65
C LYS A 94 -8.77 -2.85 -16.79
N LYS A 95 -7.84 -2.16 -17.45
CA LYS A 95 -7.01 -1.14 -16.79
C LYS A 95 -7.83 0.09 -16.46
N PHE A 96 -7.56 0.69 -15.30
CA PHE A 96 -8.00 2.05 -15.02
C PHE A 96 -7.10 3.03 -15.80
N ASP A 97 -7.72 4.02 -16.45
CA ASP A 97 -6.98 5.06 -17.17
C ASP A 97 -6.56 6.15 -16.19
N VAL A 98 -5.56 5.83 -15.38
CA VAL A 98 -5.06 6.69 -14.31
C VAL A 98 -3.58 6.37 -14.04
N THR A 99 -2.82 7.38 -13.68
CA THR A 99 -1.43 7.23 -13.22
C THR A 99 -1.37 7.60 -11.74
N PHE A 100 -0.90 6.67 -10.93
CA PHE A 100 -0.64 6.88 -9.52
C PHE A 100 0.74 7.50 -9.29
N PRO A 101 0.97 8.19 -8.17
CA PRO A 101 2.31 8.52 -7.72
C PRO A 101 3.13 7.25 -7.48
N ARG A 102 4.43 7.38 -7.45
CA ARG A 102 5.32 6.25 -7.17
C ARG A 102 5.16 5.78 -5.74
N VAL A 103 5.24 4.47 -5.56
CA VAL A 103 5.22 3.79 -4.27
C VAL A 103 6.51 3.00 -4.09
N GLU A 104 6.95 2.81 -2.86
CA GLU A 104 8.05 1.91 -2.55
C GLU A 104 7.50 0.62 -1.95
N LEU A 105 8.12 -0.49 -2.27
CA LEU A 105 7.84 -1.79 -1.68
C LEU A 105 8.95 -2.12 -0.66
N TRP A 106 8.53 -2.60 0.50
CA TRP A 106 9.39 -3.07 1.57
C TRP A 106 9.01 -4.50 1.91
N TRP A 107 9.99 -5.37 2.07
CA TRP A 107 9.70 -6.75 2.47
C TRP A 107 10.78 -7.29 3.40
N LYS A 108 10.36 -8.20 4.26
CA LYS A 108 11.23 -8.80 5.25
C LYS A 108 11.75 -10.14 4.76
N GLY A 109 13.08 -10.24 4.59
CA GLY A 109 13.75 -11.52 4.42
C GLY A 109 13.96 -12.23 5.76
N SER A 110 14.88 -13.19 5.79
CA SER A 110 15.15 -14.00 7.00
C SER A 110 15.72 -13.19 8.17
N SER A 111 16.52 -12.15 7.89
CA SER A 111 17.18 -11.31 8.91
C SER A 111 17.06 -9.81 8.63
N ASP A 112 16.92 -9.44 7.37
CA ASP A 112 17.04 -8.05 6.93
C ASP A 112 15.76 -7.59 6.21
N TRP A 113 15.58 -6.25 6.16
CA TRP A 113 14.59 -5.61 5.32
C TRP A 113 15.20 -5.28 3.96
N TYR A 114 14.44 -5.50 2.92
CA TYR A 114 14.73 -5.14 1.55
C TYR A 114 13.74 -4.10 1.05
N SER A 115 14.11 -3.33 0.03
CA SER A 115 13.21 -2.34 -0.58
C SER A 115 13.47 -2.15 -2.05
N SER A 116 12.44 -1.74 -2.79
CA SER A 116 12.57 -1.28 -4.16
C SER A 116 13.02 0.18 -4.19
N PHE A 117 14.17 0.48 -4.81
CA PHE A 117 14.76 1.82 -4.78
C PHE A 117 14.07 2.84 -5.70
N GLU A 118 13.62 2.43 -6.87
CA GLU A 118 13.13 3.37 -7.89
C GLU A 118 11.65 3.72 -7.77
N GLY A 119 10.96 3.20 -6.76
CA GLY A 119 9.51 3.35 -6.59
C GLY A 119 8.71 2.71 -7.73
N GLU A 120 7.90 1.77 -7.42
CA GLU A 120 7.05 1.09 -8.40
C GLU A 120 5.81 1.92 -8.73
N TYR A 121 5.29 1.74 -9.94
CA TYR A 121 4.01 2.32 -10.30
C TYR A 121 2.87 1.38 -9.87
N PHE A 122 2.00 1.87 -9.05
CA PHE A 122 0.74 1.21 -8.72
C PHE A 122 -0.16 1.21 -9.96
N LYS A 123 -0.44 0.04 -10.55
CA LYS A 123 -1.18 -0.13 -11.81
C LYS A 123 -2.38 -1.06 -11.62
N PRO A 124 -3.47 -0.56 -11.04
CA PRO A 124 -4.60 -1.41 -10.74
C PRO A 124 -5.39 -1.83 -12.00
N LEU A 125 -6.04 -2.97 -11.87
CA LEU A 125 -6.98 -3.53 -12.83
C LEU A 125 -8.33 -3.76 -12.15
N PHE A 126 -9.40 -3.55 -12.89
CA PHE A 126 -10.68 -4.19 -12.66
C PHE A 126 -10.58 -5.62 -13.20
N PHE A 127 -10.83 -6.60 -12.37
CA PHE A 127 -10.65 -8.00 -12.70
C PHE A 127 -11.91 -8.79 -12.39
N ILE A 128 -12.25 -9.71 -13.26
CA ILE A 128 -13.33 -10.68 -13.09
C ILE A 128 -12.73 -12.05 -13.44
N ASP A 129 -12.79 -12.97 -12.51
CA ASP A 129 -12.30 -14.33 -12.73
C ASP A 129 -13.26 -15.20 -13.57
N ASP A 130 -12.93 -16.47 -13.73
CA ASP A 130 -13.73 -17.44 -14.48
C ASP A 130 -15.00 -17.89 -13.72
N GLU A 131 -15.07 -17.65 -12.41
CA GLU A 131 -16.24 -17.88 -11.57
C GLU A 131 -17.17 -16.65 -11.52
N GLY A 132 -16.70 -15.50 -12.01
CA GLY A 132 -17.44 -14.22 -12.03
C GLY A 132 -17.22 -13.38 -10.78
N GLU A 133 -16.23 -13.71 -9.94
CA GLU A 133 -15.85 -12.88 -8.79
C GLU A 133 -15.12 -11.63 -9.27
N ILE A 134 -15.54 -10.47 -8.75
CA ILE A 134 -15.04 -9.16 -9.17
C ILE A 134 -14.09 -8.64 -8.12
N SER A 135 -12.95 -8.09 -8.56
CA SER A 135 -11.99 -7.48 -7.66
C SER A 135 -11.22 -6.32 -8.33
N PHE A 136 -10.71 -5.44 -7.49
CA PHE A 136 -9.69 -4.45 -7.83
C PHE A 136 -8.34 -5.05 -7.48
N ILE A 137 -7.47 -5.26 -8.46
CA ILE A 137 -6.19 -5.92 -8.25
C ILE A 137 -5.06 -5.00 -8.70
N ALA A 138 -4.03 -4.84 -7.87
CA ALA A 138 -2.74 -4.32 -8.28
C ALA A 138 -1.66 -5.29 -7.81
N GLY A 139 -0.59 -5.42 -8.58
CA GLY A 139 0.50 -6.32 -8.20
C GLY A 139 1.64 -6.27 -9.20
N GLY A 140 2.74 -6.88 -8.80
CA GLY A 140 3.95 -6.95 -9.61
C GLY A 140 5.06 -7.73 -8.94
N GLU A 141 6.23 -7.68 -9.54
CA GLU A 141 7.47 -8.23 -9.02
C GLU A 141 8.51 -7.11 -8.99
N VAL A 142 9.22 -7.01 -7.88
CA VAL A 142 10.25 -6.00 -7.65
C VAL A 142 11.52 -6.66 -7.19
N SER A 143 12.67 -6.05 -7.49
CA SER A 143 13.98 -6.49 -7.00
C SER A 143 14.50 -5.52 -5.96
N ASP A 144 15.34 -6.01 -5.04
CA ASP A 144 16.03 -5.16 -4.08
C ASP A 144 17.05 -4.26 -4.81
N TRP A 145 17.09 -2.99 -4.41
CA TRP A 145 17.93 -1.99 -5.05
C TRP A 145 19.44 -2.26 -4.92
N ASN A 146 19.87 -2.98 -3.88
CA ASN A 146 21.26 -3.37 -3.68
C ASN A 146 21.62 -4.71 -4.30
N ASN A 147 20.62 -5.55 -4.60
CA ASN A 147 20.84 -6.91 -5.05
C ASN A 147 19.71 -7.40 -5.96
N GLU A 148 19.89 -7.28 -7.26
CA GLU A 148 18.92 -7.69 -8.28
C GLU A 148 18.53 -9.20 -8.27
N TYR A 149 19.20 -10.02 -7.45
CA TYR A 149 18.87 -11.43 -7.27
C TYR A 149 17.91 -11.68 -6.08
N ILE A 150 17.47 -10.62 -5.40
CA ILE A 150 16.49 -10.70 -4.32
C ILE A 150 15.20 -10.06 -4.83
N ASP A 151 14.25 -10.90 -5.18
CA ASP A 151 12.96 -10.49 -5.75
C ASP A 151 11.85 -10.65 -4.74
N GLN A 152 10.78 -9.89 -4.89
CA GLN A 152 9.53 -10.02 -4.15
C GLN A 152 8.34 -9.75 -5.06
N LYS A 153 7.38 -10.66 -5.05
CA LYS A 153 6.04 -10.41 -5.61
C LYS A 153 5.14 -9.78 -4.55
N TRP A 154 4.28 -8.90 -4.99
CA TRP A 154 3.35 -8.20 -4.12
C TRP A 154 1.99 -8.05 -4.79
N TYR A 155 0.93 -8.03 -3.98
CA TYR A 155 -0.44 -7.91 -4.44
C TYR A 155 -1.28 -7.08 -3.49
N VAL A 156 -2.12 -6.20 -4.07
CA VAL A 156 -3.26 -5.56 -3.41
C VAL A 156 -4.50 -6.11 -4.09
N ILE A 157 -5.40 -6.71 -3.31
CA ILE A 157 -6.64 -7.32 -3.82
C ILE A 157 -7.79 -6.79 -2.97
N LEU A 158 -8.63 -5.92 -3.54
CA LEU A 158 -9.80 -5.36 -2.88
C LEU A 158 -11.05 -5.89 -3.58
N GLN A 159 -11.93 -6.55 -2.80
CA GLN A 159 -13.06 -7.31 -3.36
C GLN A 159 -14.26 -6.42 -3.70
N ASP A 160 -14.36 -5.26 -3.07
CA ASP A 160 -15.47 -4.34 -3.31
C ASP A 160 -15.10 -2.87 -3.04
N ALA A 161 -16.04 -1.99 -3.31
CA ALA A 161 -15.86 -0.56 -3.11
C ALA A 161 -15.67 -0.18 -1.63
N SER A 162 -16.18 -0.97 -0.68
CA SER A 162 -16.03 -0.68 0.75
C SER A 162 -14.61 -0.98 1.24
N GLU A 163 -13.93 -1.95 0.66
CA GLU A 163 -12.51 -2.21 0.94
C GLU A 163 -11.64 -1.07 0.38
N ILE A 164 -11.96 -0.53 -0.80
CA ILE A 164 -11.29 0.66 -1.33
C ILE A 164 -11.51 1.86 -0.39
N ASP A 165 -12.73 2.06 0.10
CA ASP A 165 -13.04 3.11 1.08
C ASP A 165 -12.29 2.94 2.39
N SER A 166 -12.13 1.69 2.85
CA SER A 166 -11.39 1.40 4.07
C SER A 166 -9.91 1.76 3.95
N LEU A 167 -9.27 1.46 2.82
CA LEU A 167 -7.89 1.85 2.52
C LEU A 167 -7.77 3.38 2.46
N ILE A 168 -8.63 4.06 1.70
CA ILE A 168 -8.65 5.53 1.61
C ILE A 168 -8.76 6.17 3.01
N ALA A 169 -9.67 5.66 3.84
CA ALA A 169 -9.85 6.18 5.19
C ALA A 169 -8.64 5.92 6.08
N ALA A 170 -7.98 4.77 5.94
CA ALA A 170 -6.84 4.38 6.76
C ALA A 170 -5.59 5.21 6.47
N ILE A 171 -5.33 5.53 5.19
CA ILE A 171 -4.15 6.32 4.76
C ILE A 171 -4.40 7.84 4.73
N ASN A 172 -5.54 8.34 5.18
CA ASN A 172 -5.84 9.77 5.15
C ASN A 172 -4.85 10.56 6.04
N PRO A 173 -4.08 11.54 5.49
CA PRO A 173 -3.02 12.23 6.22
C PRO A 173 -3.50 12.91 7.50
N SER A 174 -4.65 13.61 7.46
CA SER A 174 -5.18 14.31 8.62
C SER A 174 -5.52 13.35 9.76
N ARG A 175 -6.06 12.17 9.45
CA ARG A 175 -6.34 11.12 10.44
C ARG A 175 -5.03 10.55 11.01
N VAL A 176 -4.09 10.20 10.14
CA VAL A 176 -2.79 9.61 10.52
C VAL A 176 -2.01 10.55 11.43
N ILE A 177 -1.85 11.82 11.04
CA ILE A 177 -1.18 12.85 11.85
C ILE A 177 -1.86 13.01 13.21
N SER A 178 -3.19 13.02 13.26
CA SER A 178 -3.94 13.09 14.52
C SER A 178 -3.64 11.93 15.46
N VAL A 179 -3.53 10.70 14.93
CA VAL A 179 -3.17 9.50 15.70
C VAL A 179 -1.73 9.57 16.20
N LEU A 180 -0.78 9.93 15.34
CA LEU A 180 0.64 10.09 15.71
C LEU A 180 0.81 11.11 16.82
N THR A 181 0.23 12.31 16.67
CA THR A 181 0.31 13.39 17.67
C THR A 181 -0.27 12.96 19.01
N ARG A 182 -1.39 12.21 19.00
CA ARG A 182 -2.00 11.70 20.23
C ARG A 182 -1.09 10.67 20.93
N LYS A 183 -0.48 9.75 20.17
CA LYS A 183 0.45 8.76 20.71
C LYS A 183 1.67 9.43 21.34
N ASP A 184 2.29 10.38 20.65
CA ASP A 184 3.45 11.11 21.16
C ASP A 184 3.13 11.86 22.45
N THR A 185 1.94 12.44 22.55
CA THR A 185 1.47 13.11 23.77
C THR A 185 1.31 12.13 24.92
N LEU A 186 0.76 10.93 24.67
CA LEU A 186 0.61 9.89 25.68
C LEU A 186 1.97 9.35 26.14
N ASP A 187 2.86 9.05 25.19
CA ASP A 187 4.21 8.56 25.51
C ASP A 187 5.00 9.55 26.37
N ALA A 188 4.83 10.86 26.14
CA ALA A 188 5.46 11.90 26.94
C ALA A 188 4.92 11.99 28.38
N LEU A 189 3.72 11.48 28.66
CA LEU A 189 3.17 11.44 30.03
C LEU A 189 3.78 10.35 30.91
N PHE A 190 4.42 9.36 30.32
CA PHE A 190 4.97 8.19 31.02
C PHE A 190 6.50 8.16 31.02
N GLN A 191 7.16 9.22 30.56
CA GLN A 191 8.61 9.43 30.68
C GLN A 191 8.96 10.20 31.93
#